data_1d2f1b6a7c26d7bbbcc0b4ad7485ba54
#
_entry.id   1d2f1b6a7c26d7bbbcc0b4ad7485ba54
#
_cell.length_a   1.000
_cell.length_b   1.000
_cell.length_c   1.000
_cell.angle_alpha   90.00
_cell.angle_beta   90.00
_cell.angle_gamma   90.00
#
_symmetry.space_group_name_H-M   'P 1'
#
loop_
_entity.id
_entity.type
_entity.pdbx_description
1 polymer ?
#
loop_
_entity_poly.entity_id
_entity_poly.type
_entity_poly.pdbx_seq_one_letter_code
_entity_poly.pdbx_strand_id
1 'polypeptide(L)'
;MLTCIIFFYSCEEEEEVLEKQSLVGSWEQFEKKTTSSGGWQPLPNGFFWNITFNSDGTHINAQGNFMATYDCTGTWLVSGNRLTIANDCGRKKQDLKMHFSIEDSVLSWVHEFSEAGEKFKRK
;
A
#
# COMPACT_ATOMS: atom_id res chain seq x y z
N MET A 1 33.50 14.01 13.12
CA MET A 1 32.57 15.01 12.58
C MET A 1 32.05 14.69 11.19
N LEU A 2 32.93 14.47 10.23
CA LEU A 2 32.53 14.03 8.90
C LEU A 2 31.80 12.67 8.92
N THR A 3 32.21 11.79 9.80
CA THR A 3 31.60 10.48 9.99
C THR A 3 30.13 10.57 10.48
N CYS A 4 29.77 11.59 11.24
CA CYS A 4 28.39 11.78 11.69
C CYS A 4 27.45 12.22 10.57
N ILE A 5 27.94 13.02 9.63
CA ILE A 5 27.15 13.48 8.49
C ILE A 5 26.86 12.32 7.54
N ILE A 6 27.85 11.47 7.28
CA ILE A 6 27.70 10.26 6.47
C ILE A 6 26.76 9.27 7.15
N PHE A 7 26.85 9.17 8.48
CA PHE A 7 25.96 8.30 9.27
C PHE A 7 24.49 8.75 9.18
N PHE A 8 24.22 10.05 9.20
CA PHE A 8 22.88 10.60 9.03
C PHE A 8 22.28 10.27 7.68
N TYR A 9 23.08 10.37 6.63
CA TYR A 9 22.66 10.04 5.29
C TYR A 9 22.32 8.56 5.14
N SER A 10 23.13 7.70 5.74
CA SER A 10 22.90 6.25 5.75
C SER A 10 21.64 5.87 6.52
N CYS A 11 21.29 6.59 7.60
CA CYS A 11 20.09 6.31 8.38
C CYS A 11 18.80 6.57 7.58
N GLU A 12 18.76 7.62 6.77
CA GLU A 12 17.60 7.90 5.92
C GLU A 12 17.41 6.82 4.86
N GLU A 13 18.48 6.36 4.23
CA GLU A 13 18.44 5.25 3.28
C GLU A 13 18.02 3.95 3.94
N GLU A 14 18.48 3.67 5.13
CA GLU A 14 18.09 2.49 5.90
C GLU A 14 16.61 2.51 6.26
N GLU A 15 16.04 3.65 6.63
CA GLU A 15 14.62 3.79 6.92
C GLU A 15 13.76 3.49 5.69
N GLU A 16 14.11 4.02 4.52
CA GLU A 16 13.39 3.75 3.29
C GLU A 16 13.46 2.26 2.90
N VAL A 17 14.62 1.64 3.03
CA VAL A 17 14.80 0.22 2.77
C VAL A 17 13.97 -0.62 3.73
N LEU A 18 13.96 -0.28 5.03
CA LEU A 18 13.16 -0.98 6.04
C LEU A 18 11.66 -0.85 5.78
N GLU A 19 11.19 0.34 5.42
CA GLU A 19 9.79 0.56 5.07
C GLU A 19 9.39 -0.21 3.83
N LYS A 20 10.24 -0.21 2.81
CA LYS A 20 10.04 -1.01 1.61
C LYS A 20 9.97 -2.50 1.94
N GLN A 21 10.90 -3.01 2.74
CA GLN A 21 10.91 -4.42 3.15
C GLN A 21 9.70 -4.80 3.98
N SER A 22 9.20 -3.89 4.82
CA SER A 22 8.01 -4.18 5.62
C SER A 22 6.74 -4.30 4.76
N LEU A 23 6.71 -3.71 3.57
CA LEU A 23 5.60 -3.85 2.64
C LEU A 23 5.65 -5.17 1.86
N VAL A 24 6.84 -5.74 1.64
CA VAL A 24 6.98 -6.97 0.86
C VAL A 24 6.16 -8.09 1.47
N GLY A 25 5.39 -8.78 0.65
CA GLY A 25 4.53 -9.89 1.06
C GLY A 25 3.10 -9.68 0.62
N SER A 26 2.23 -10.52 1.15
CA SER A 26 0.82 -10.53 0.76
C SER A 26 -0.05 -9.94 1.86
N TRP A 27 -1.04 -9.16 1.43
CA TRP A 27 -1.94 -8.41 2.29
C TRP A 27 -3.37 -8.61 1.85
N GLU A 28 -4.30 -8.64 2.80
CA GLU A 28 -5.73 -8.65 2.49
C GLU A 28 -6.44 -7.52 3.22
N GLN A 29 -7.28 -6.79 2.50
CA GLN A 29 -8.04 -5.70 3.05
C GLN A 29 -9.11 -6.21 4.01
N PHE A 30 -9.30 -5.53 5.14
CA PHE A 30 -10.34 -5.89 6.09
C PHE A 30 -11.17 -4.68 6.56
N GLU A 31 -10.70 -3.45 6.35
CA GLU A 31 -11.44 -2.23 6.68
C GLU A 31 -11.26 -1.18 5.61
N LYS A 32 -12.19 -0.24 5.56
CA LYS A 32 -12.14 0.92 4.67
C LYS A 32 -12.70 2.16 5.35
N LYS A 33 -12.36 3.32 4.82
CA LYS A 33 -13.06 4.57 5.08
C LYS A 33 -13.22 5.34 3.77
N THR A 34 -14.32 6.07 3.63
CA THR A 34 -14.64 6.75 2.37
C THR A 34 -14.23 8.22 2.38
N THR A 35 -14.05 8.82 3.55
CA THR A 35 -13.65 10.22 3.70
C THR A 35 -12.67 10.35 4.86
N SER A 36 -11.94 11.48 4.91
CA SER A 36 -11.01 11.77 6.00
C SER A 36 -11.70 11.89 7.36
N SER A 37 -12.94 12.38 7.38
CA SER A 37 -13.71 12.55 8.61
C SER A 37 -14.53 11.30 8.96
N GLY A 38 -14.60 10.33 8.06
CA GLY A 38 -15.31 9.08 8.28
C GLY A 38 -14.49 8.11 9.13
N GLY A 39 -15.18 7.30 9.93
CA GLY A 39 -14.53 6.22 10.66
C GLY A 39 -14.20 5.02 9.79
N TRP A 40 -13.31 4.19 10.31
CA TRP A 40 -12.99 2.91 9.69
C TRP A 40 -14.16 1.95 9.85
N GLN A 41 -14.53 1.29 8.78
CA GLN A 41 -15.66 0.36 8.75
C GLN A 41 -15.22 -0.99 8.15
N PRO A 42 -15.83 -2.10 8.60
CA PRO A 42 -15.57 -3.39 7.98
C PRO A 42 -15.93 -3.38 6.49
N LEU A 43 -15.24 -4.22 5.72
CA LEU A 43 -15.62 -4.42 4.32
C LEU A 43 -17.01 -5.03 4.21
N PRO A 44 -17.84 -4.55 3.28
CA PRO A 44 -19.11 -5.23 2.98
C PRO A 44 -18.87 -6.67 2.51
N ASN A 45 -19.82 -7.54 2.78
CA ASN A 45 -19.75 -8.93 2.35
C ASN A 45 -19.54 -9.04 0.84
N GLY A 46 -18.62 -9.91 0.44
CA GLY A 46 -18.29 -10.13 -0.95
C GLY A 46 -17.25 -9.18 -1.54
N PHE A 47 -16.91 -8.11 -0.82
CA PHE A 47 -15.84 -7.20 -1.26
C PHE A 47 -14.49 -7.72 -0.76
N PHE A 48 -13.48 -7.61 -1.62
CA PHE A 48 -12.11 -8.01 -1.26
C PHE A 48 -11.09 -7.21 -2.05
N TRP A 49 -9.90 -7.09 -1.49
CA TRP A 49 -8.71 -6.60 -2.19
C TRP A 49 -7.50 -7.28 -1.57
N ASN A 50 -6.89 -8.16 -2.34
CA ASN A 50 -5.67 -8.86 -1.95
C ASN A 50 -4.53 -8.32 -2.80
N ILE A 51 -3.42 -7.95 -2.17
CA ILE A 51 -2.29 -7.40 -2.89
C ILE A 51 -1.00 -8.06 -2.40
N THR A 52 -0.13 -8.40 -3.34
CA THR A 52 1.21 -8.93 -3.05
C THR A 52 2.24 -7.97 -3.61
N PHE A 53 3.09 -7.45 -2.74
CA PHE A 53 4.24 -6.63 -3.11
C PHE A 53 5.47 -7.52 -3.19
N ASN A 54 6.08 -7.61 -4.37
CA ASN A 54 7.29 -8.37 -4.59
C ASN A 54 8.52 -7.50 -4.34
N SER A 55 9.60 -8.11 -3.85
CA SER A 55 10.82 -7.39 -3.53
C SER A 55 11.50 -6.74 -4.75
N ASP A 56 11.17 -7.20 -5.95
CA ASP A 56 11.71 -6.64 -7.19
C ASP A 56 11.01 -5.36 -7.67
N GLY A 57 10.04 -4.85 -6.89
CA GLY A 57 9.29 -3.64 -7.24
C GLY A 57 8.04 -3.89 -8.08
N THR A 58 7.68 -5.15 -8.29
CA THR A 58 6.43 -5.49 -8.97
C THR A 58 5.35 -5.85 -7.95
N HIS A 59 4.11 -5.78 -8.36
CA HIS A 59 2.98 -6.22 -7.54
C HIS A 59 1.96 -6.95 -8.39
N ILE A 60 1.19 -7.78 -7.73
CA ILE A 60 -0.04 -8.35 -8.27
C ILE A 60 -1.16 -8.09 -7.27
N ASN A 61 -2.35 -7.86 -7.75
CA ASN A 61 -3.49 -7.75 -6.87
C ASN A 61 -4.76 -8.27 -7.51
N ALA A 62 -5.69 -8.68 -6.69
CA ALA A 62 -7.02 -9.10 -7.09
C ALA A 62 -8.01 -8.35 -6.23
N GLN A 63 -8.98 -7.73 -6.86
CA GLN A 63 -10.00 -6.96 -6.16
C GLN A 63 -11.36 -7.19 -6.81
N GLY A 64 -12.39 -6.98 -6.03
CA GLY A 64 -13.73 -7.13 -6.58
C GLY A 64 -14.79 -7.26 -5.50
N ASN A 65 -15.92 -7.71 -5.99
CA ASN A 65 -17.07 -8.02 -5.16
C ASN A 65 -17.71 -9.32 -5.68
N PHE A 66 -18.87 -9.68 -5.16
CA PHE A 66 -19.54 -10.91 -5.57
C PHE A 66 -20.01 -10.90 -7.04
N MET A 67 -19.98 -9.75 -7.72
CA MET A 67 -20.42 -9.62 -9.11
C MET A 67 -19.27 -9.66 -10.11
N ALA A 68 -18.10 -9.15 -9.73
CA ALA A 68 -16.97 -9.03 -10.64
C ALA A 68 -15.64 -9.07 -9.89
N THR A 69 -14.65 -9.74 -10.49
CA THR A 69 -13.29 -9.81 -9.96
C THR A 69 -12.32 -9.27 -10.99
N TYR A 70 -11.38 -8.48 -10.56
CA TYR A 70 -10.34 -7.89 -11.41
C TYR A 70 -8.97 -8.30 -10.91
N ASP A 71 -8.14 -8.82 -11.82
CA ASP A 71 -6.73 -9.08 -11.55
C ASP A 71 -5.89 -7.95 -12.15
N CYS A 72 -5.02 -7.40 -11.35
CA CYS A 72 -4.18 -6.28 -11.75
C CYS A 72 -2.72 -6.58 -11.47
N THR A 73 -1.84 -5.98 -12.25
CA THR A 73 -0.39 -6.10 -12.07
C THR A 73 0.23 -4.73 -12.21
N GLY A 74 1.51 -4.63 -11.90
CA GLY A 74 2.25 -3.40 -12.12
C GLY A 74 3.46 -3.29 -11.24
N THR A 75 3.81 -2.06 -10.91
CA THR A 75 4.99 -1.73 -10.10
C THR A 75 4.59 -0.92 -8.88
N TRP A 76 5.48 -0.86 -7.89
CA TRP A 76 5.28 -0.07 -6.69
C TRP A 76 6.57 0.60 -6.28
N LEU A 77 6.44 1.76 -5.64
CA LEU A 77 7.56 2.59 -5.25
C LEU A 77 7.25 3.25 -3.91
N VAL A 78 8.23 3.26 -3.01
CA VAL A 78 8.13 3.91 -1.70
C VAL A 78 9.09 5.09 -1.65
N SER A 79 8.60 6.21 -1.16
CA SER A 79 9.41 7.38 -0.85
C SER A 79 8.91 7.96 0.49
N GLY A 80 9.67 7.72 1.56
CA GLY A 80 9.22 8.05 2.91
C GLY A 80 7.97 7.26 3.28
N ASN A 81 6.90 7.95 3.65
CA ASN A 81 5.61 7.33 3.94
C ASN A 81 4.66 7.31 2.73
N ARG A 82 5.16 7.68 1.57
CA ARG A 82 4.37 7.73 0.35
C ARG A 82 4.59 6.47 -0.48
N LEU A 83 3.50 5.80 -0.82
CA LEU A 83 3.47 4.62 -1.67
C LEU A 83 2.80 5.00 -2.99
N THR A 84 3.46 4.68 -4.09
CA THR A 84 2.90 4.83 -5.43
C THR A 84 2.76 3.45 -6.04
N ILE A 85 1.57 3.11 -6.49
CA ILE A 85 1.27 1.86 -7.17
C ILE A 85 0.84 2.19 -8.60
N ALA A 86 1.63 1.75 -9.56
CA ALA A 86 1.23 1.80 -10.96
C ALA A 86 0.42 0.53 -11.24
N ASN A 87 -0.88 0.70 -11.41
CA ASN A 87 -1.83 -0.39 -11.47
C ASN A 87 -2.38 -0.58 -12.88
N ASP A 88 -2.28 -1.79 -13.40
CA ASP A 88 -2.78 -2.16 -14.71
C ASP A 88 -3.75 -3.31 -14.56
N CYS A 89 -5.03 -3.03 -14.82
CA CYS A 89 -6.12 -4.01 -14.73
C CYS A 89 -6.64 -4.40 -16.11
N GLY A 90 -5.80 -4.29 -17.14
CA GLY A 90 -6.13 -4.63 -18.50
C GLY A 90 -6.70 -3.45 -19.28
N ARG A 91 -7.96 -3.11 -19.04
CA ARG A 91 -8.61 -1.99 -19.74
C ARG A 91 -8.28 -0.63 -19.15
N LYS A 92 -7.82 -0.59 -17.89
CA LYS A 92 -7.59 0.64 -17.17
C LYS A 92 -6.22 0.61 -16.53
N LYS A 93 -5.42 1.64 -16.80
CA LYS A 93 -4.16 1.90 -16.12
C LYS A 93 -4.38 3.06 -15.18
N GLN A 94 -3.93 2.92 -13.94
CA GLN A 94 -4.14 3.94 -12.93
C GLN A 94 -2.97 3.96 -11.96
N ASP A 95 -2.47 5.16 -11.67
CA ASP A 95 -1.50 5.35 -10.61
C ASP A 95 -2.23 5.69 -9.32
N LEU A 96 -1.95 4.90 -8.29
CA LEU A 96 -2.47 5.14 -6.95
C LEU A 96 -1.37 5.72 -6.10
N LYS A 97 -1.66 6.83 -5.44
CA LYS A 97 -0.72 7.51 -4.55
C LYS A 97 -1.33 7.60 -3.17
N MET A 98 -0.64 7.02 -2.19
CA MET A 98 -1.13 6.92 -0.83
C MET A 98 -0.07 7.31 0.18
N HIS A 99 -0.51 7.78 1.33
CA HIS A 99 0.31 7.85 2.53
C HIS A 99 0.02 6.63 3.38
N PHE A 100 1.04 5.89 3.78
CA PHE A 100 0.87 4.62 4.45
C PHE A 100 1.59 4.58 5.79
N SER A 101 1.13 3.68 6.64
CA SER A 101 1.81 3.29 7.87
C SER A 101 1.58 1.81 8.14
N ILE A 102 2.53 1.19 8.83
CA ILE A 102 2.42 -0.20 9.26
C ILE A 102 2.61 -0.22 10.77
N GLU A 103 1.59 -0.67 11.50
CA GLU A 103 1.61 -0.83 12.95
C GLU A 103 0.95 -2.15 13.32
N ASP A 104 1.62 -2.93 14.16
CA ASP A 104 1.10 -4.21 14.65
C ASP A 104 0.65 -5.15 13.52
N SER A 105 1.44 -5.22 12.47
CA SER A 105 1.16 -6.03 11.27
C SER A 105 -0.08 -5.59 10.49
N VAL A 106 -0.53 -4.36 10.72
CA VAL A 106 -1.63 -3.75 9.96
C VAL A 106 -1.06 -2.66 9.06
N LEU A 107 -1.32 -2.79 7.78
CA LEU A 107 -1.01 -1.77 6.79
C LEU A 107 -2.22 -0.86 6.63
N SER A 108 -2.04 0.42 6.89
CA SER A 108 -3.08 1.43 6.67
C SER A 108 -2.61 2.42 5.65
N TRP A 109 -3.45 2.80 4.72
CA TRP A 109 -3.14 3.92 3.85
C TRP A 109 -4.35 4.80 3.57
N VAL A 110 -4.06 6.05 3.21
CA VAL A 110 -5.06 7.04 2.81
C VAL A 110 -4.63 7.56 1.44
N HIS A 111 -5.56 7.59 0.51
CA HIS A 111 -5.32 8.10 -0.83
C HIS A 111 -5.07 9.60 -0.80
N GLU A 112 -4.08 10.05 -1.57
CA GLU A 112 -3.62 11.44 -1.55
C GLU A 112 -4.70 12.43 -1.99
N PHE A 113 -5.52 12.05 -2.96
CA PHE A 113 -6.49 12.96 -3.56
C PHE A 113 -7.91 12.83 -3.00
N SER A 114 -8.32 11.66 -2.57
CA SER A 114 -9.69 11.42 -2.12
C SER A 114 -9.84 11.33 -0.61
N GLU A 115 -8.73 11.13 0.10
CA GLU A 115 -8.70 10.91 1.55
C GLU A 115 -9.47 9.65 2.00
N ALA A 116 -9.91 8.84 1.04
CA ALA A 116 -10.40 7.49 1.31
C ALA A 116 -9.24 6.61 1.77
N GLY A 117 -9.52 5.58 2.51
CA GLY A 117 -8.46 4.73 3.02
C GLY A 117 -8.84 3.26 3.07
N GLU A 118 -7.82 2.43 3.18
CA GLU A 118 -7.94 0.99 3.31
C GLU A 118 -6.97 0.50 4.39
N LYS A 119 -7.40 -0.52 5.13
CA LYS A 119 -6.54 -1.25 6.07
C LYS A 119 -6.44 -2.69 5.66
N PHE A 120 -5.23 -3.20 5.72
CA PHE A 120 -4.89 -4.56 5.33
C PHE A 120 -4.19 -5.27 6.48
N LYS A 121 -4.38 -6.59 6.53
CA LYS A 121 -3.61 -7.45 7.43
C LYS A 121 -2.78 -8.41 6.60
N ARG A 122 -1.71 -8.93 7.19
CA ARG A 122 -0.87 -9.96 6.55
C ARG A 122 -1.71 -11.19 6.25
N LYS A 123 -1.48 -11.71 5.09
CA LYS A 123 -2.14 -12.92 4.63
C LYS A 123 -1.37 -14.17 5.03
#